data_2554d0825c7db54ec6426fb4155fe79f
#
_entry.id   2554d0825c7db54ec6426fb4155fe79f
#
_cell.length_a   1.000
_cell.length_b   1.000
_cell.length_c   1.000
_cell.angle_alpha   90.00
_cell.angle_beta   90.00
_cell.angle_gamma   90.00
#
_symmetry.space_group_name_H-M   'P 1'
#
loop_
_entity.id
_entity.type
_entity.pdbx_description
1 polymer ?
#
loop_
_entity_poly.entity_id
_entity_poly.type
_entity_poly.pdbx_seq_one_letter_code
_entity_poly.pdbx_strand_id
1 'polypeptide(L)'
;GHSPMLLNIKTGARGIQKRDQKDLIYIVCKVHGIVDNCHEWCITDGHAKNHLTKFFNNLDKLDDLDWETIRSQYWHNTEEDYDRIRRKQAEFLVKSHVPATCICGLIVLDADQENRAKEIMQNAGLELPIYIDTKRKYFYP
;
A
#
# COMPACT_ATOMS: atom_id res chain seq x y z
N GLY A 1 -0.52 -3.73 10.07
CA GLY A 1 0.69 -3.16 10.73
C GLY A 1 1.35 -2.13 9.83
N HIS A 2 2.12 -1.22 10.43
CA HIS A 2 2.82 -0.18 9.68
C HIS A 2 3.89 -0.77 8.76
N SER A 3 4.06 -0.17 7.58
CA SER A 3 5.06 -0.63 6.62
C SER A 3 6.49 -0.37 7.13
N PRO A 4 7.40 -1.36 7.14
CA PRO A 4 8.81 -1.15 7.44
C PRO A 4 9.46 -0.14 6.49
N MET A 5 9.00 -0.04 5.25
CA MET A 5 9.49 0.96 4.29
C MET A 5 9.20 2.37 4.79
N LEU A 6 7.99 2.63 5.31
CA LEU A 6 7.64 3.92 5.89
C LEU A 6 8.55 4.26 7.09
N LEU A 7 8.89 3.27 7.93
CA LEU A 7 9.85 3.47 9.02
C LEU A 7 11.24 3.85 8.48
N ASN A 8 11.71 3.16 7.45
CA ASN A 8 13.01 3.47 6.83
C ASN A 8 13.03 4.89 6.22
N ILE A 9 11.94 5.32 5.60
CA ILE A 9 11.80 6.69 5.08
C ILE A 9 11.80 7.71 6.23
N LYS A 10 11.01 7.47 7.28
CA LYS A 10 10.92 8.35 8.46
C LYS A 10 12.25 8.51 9.20
N THR A 11 13.05 7.43 9.26
CA THR A 11 14.31 7.42 10.00
C THR A 11 15.55 7.66 9.15
N GLY A 12 15.47 7.50 7.84
CA GLY A 12 16.63 7.52 6.95
C GLY A 12 17.47 6.23 7.01
N ALA A 13 16.89 5.14 7.48
CA ALA A 13 17.58 3.86 7.59
C ALA A 13 17.86 3.21 6.23
N ARG A 14 18.85 2.31 6.20
CA ARG A 14 19.22 1.50 5.02
C ARG A 14 19.58 2.33 3.77
N GLY A 15 20.16 3.52 3.96
CA GLY A 15 20.55 4.40 2.85
C GLY A 15 19.40 5.12 2.15
N ILE A 16 18.19 5.05 2.69
CA ILE A 16 17.03 5.76 2.16
C ILE A 16 17.08 7.22 2.66
N GLN A 17 16.84 8.16 1.76
CA GLN A 17 16.75 9.57 2.15
C GLN A 17 15.63 9.77 3.16
N LYS A 18 15.99 10.35 4.33
CA LYS A 18 15.00 10.69 5.37
C LYS A 18 13.99 11.70 4.84
N ARG A 19 12.70 11.40 5.06
CA ARG A 19 11.57 12.29 4.78
C ARG A 19 10.61 12.28 5.96
N ASP A 20 9.92 13.40 6.17
CA ASP A 20 8.82 13.43 7.11
C ASP A 20 7.65 12.63 6.52
N GLN A 21 6.99 11.84 7.35
CA GLN A 21 5.79 11.11 6.92
C GLN A 21 4.63 12.06 6.56
N LYS A 22 4.69 13.33 6.96
CA LYS A 22 3.78 14.39 6.52
C LYS A 22 3.83 14.65 5.01
N ASP A 23 4.96 14.34 4.38
CA ASP A 23 5.13 14.50 2.92
C ASP A 23 4.63 13.29 2.13
N LEU A 24 4.08 12.30 2.80
CA LEU A 24 3.61 11.06 2.20
C LEU A 24 2.09 10.99 2.21
N ILE A 25 1.54 10.40 1.16
CA ILE A 25 0.12 10.07 1.05
C ILE A 25 -0.03 8.60 0.66
N TYR A 26 -1.15 7.98 1.00
CA TYR A 26 -1.56 6.72 0.41
C TYR A 26 -2.62 6.98 -0.66
N ILE A 27 -2.39 6.46 -1.85
CA ILE A 27 -3.35 6.47 -2.95
C ILE A 27 -4.21 5.22 -2.83
N VAL A 28 -5.53 5.41 -2.80
CA VAL A 28 -6.48 4.32 -2.66
C VAL A 28 -7.12 4.02 -4.01
N CYS A 29 -7.02 2.76 -4.41
CA CYS A 29 -7.69 2.24 -5.61
C CYS A 29 -8.56 1.05 -5.22
N LYS A 30 -9.68 0.85 -5.91
CA LYS A 30 -10.50 -0.37 -5.78
C LYS A 30 -9.96 -1.43 -6.73
N VAL A 31 -9.76 -2.63 -6.23
CA VAL A 31 -9.23 -3.75 -7.03
C VAL A 31 -10.07 -4.00 -8.29
N HIS A 32 -11.40 -4.04 -8.16
CA HIS A 32 -12.28 -4.21 -9.31
C HIS A 32 -12.12 -3.09 -10.36
N GLY A 33 -12.00 -1.83 -9.90
CA GLY A 33 -11.74 -0.71 -10.80
C GLY A 33 -10.41 -0.84 -11.57
N ILE A 34 -9.38 -1.43 -10.93
CA ILE A 34 -8.12 -1.71 -11.63
C ILE A 34 -8.31 -2.82 -12.65
N VAL A 35 -8.95 -3.92 -12.27
CA VAL A 35 -9.18 -5.09 -13.16
C VAL A 35 -9.98 -4.70 -14.38
N ASP A 36 -10.99 -3.85 -14.21
CA ASP A 36 -11.86 -3.40 -15.32
C ASP A 36 -11.13 -2.47 -16.32
N ASN A 37 -10.06 -1.80 -15.88
CA ASN A 37 -9.35 -0.79 -16.65
C ASN A 37 -7.89 -1.14 -17.00
N CYS A 38 -7.34 -2.21 -16.46
CA CYS A 38 -5.96 -2.65 -16.69
C CYS A 38 -5.94 -4.08 -17.26
N HIS A 39 -5.36 -4.26 -18.44
CA HIS A 39 -5.36 -5.57 -19.11
C HIS A 39 -4.33 -6.54 -18.50
N GLU A 40 -3.24 -6.03 -17.94
CA GLU A 40 -2.17 -6.87 -17.40
C GLU A 40 -1.94 -6.55 -15.91
N TRP A 41 -2.40 -7.46 -15.07
CA TRP A 41 -2.25 -7.39 -13.63
C TRP A 41 -2.06 -8.80 -13.04
N CYS A 42 -1.52 -8.88 -11.84
CA CYS A 42 -1.49 -10.12 -11.08
C CYS A 42 -1.50 -9.85 -9.57
N ILE A 43 -1.90 -10.88 -8.83
CA ILE A 43 -1.82 -10.94 -7.38
C ILE A 43 -0.65 -11.83 -7.01
N THR A 44 0.08 -11.51 -5.96
CA THR A 44 1.11 -12.38 -5.39
C THR A 44 0.76 -12.78 -3.97
N ASP A 45 1.14 -13.99 -3.56
CA ASP A 45 0.99 -14.47 -2.18
C ASP A 45 2.14 -14.06 -1.27
N GLY A 46 3.03 -13.22 -1.77
CA GLY A 46 4.20 -12.72 -1.05
C GLY A 46 5.01 -11.74 -1.88
N HIS A 47 6.19 -11.37 -1.41
CA HIS A 47 7.08 -10.46 -2.12
C HIS A 47 7.44 -10.98 -3.52
N ALA A 48 7.14 -10.21 -4.56
CA ALA A 48 7.26 -10.62 -5.97
C ALA A 48 8.68 -11.08 -6.38
N LYS A 49 9.73 -10.58 -5.73
CA LYS A 49 11.12 -11.01 -6.00
C LYS A 49 11.53 -12.32 -5.32
N ASN A 50 10.69 -12.89 -4.46
CA ASN A 50 11.01 -14.13 -3.78
C ASN A 50 10.64 -15.33 -4.67
N HIS A 51 11.55 -16.30 -4.81
CA HIS A 51 11.37 -17.48 -5.69
C HIS A 51 10.23 -18.42 -5.24
N LEU A 52 9.79 -18.35 -3.98
CA LEU A 52 8.67 -19.11 -3.46
C LEU A 52 7.31 -18.45 -3.75
N THR A 53 7.31 -17.20 -4.21
CA THR A 53 6.08 -16.44 -4.42
C THR A 53 5.34 -16.94 -5.66
N LYS A 54 4.04 -17.17 -5.49
CA LYS A 54 3.13 -17.55 -6.57
C LYS A 54 2.41 -16.33 -7.11
N PHE A 55 2.13 -16.35 -8.41
CA PHE A 55 1.48 -15.29 -9.15
C PHE A 55 0.13 -15.79 -9.66
N PHE A 56 -0.92 -14.99 -9.48
CA PHE A 56 -2.27 -15.34 -9.85
C PHE A 56 -2.91 -14.20 -10.66
N ASN A 57 -3.58 -14.54 -11.74
CA ASN A 57 -4.42 -13.62 -12.52
C ASN A 57 -5.90 -14.01 -12.39
N ASN A 58 -6.35 -14.15 -11.15
CA ASN A 58 -7.74 -14.44 -10.80
C ASN A 58 -8.06 -13.80 -9.45
N LEU A 59 -9.13 -13.00 -9.37
CA LEU A 59 -9.54 -12.32 -8.13
C LEU A 59 -9.99 -13.27 -7.03
N ASP A 60 -10.52 -14.46 -7.37
CA ASP A 60 -10.91 -15.47 -6.37
C ASP A 60 -9.73 -15.88 -5.49
N LYS A 61 -8.50 -15.69 -6.00
CA LYS A 61 -7.27 -15.95 -5.25
C LYS A 61 -6.96 -14.92 -4.16
N LEU A 62 -7.68 -13.82 -4.10
CA LEU A 62 -7.59 -12.90 -2.97
C LEU A 62 -8.02 -13.54 -1.65
N ASP A 63 -8.99 -14.45 -1.70
CA ASP A 63 -9.47 -15.15 -0.51
C ASP A 63 -8.47 -16.19 0.02
N ASP A 64 -7.59 -16.69 -0.86
CA ASP A 64 -6.54 -17.65 -0.51
C ASP A 64 -5.31 -16.99 0.14
N LEU A 65 -5.21 -15.64 0.14
CA LEU A 65 -4.09 -14.95 0.76
C LEU A 65 -4.14 -15.06 2.29
N ASP A 66 -2.97 -15.10 2.89
CA ASP A 66 -2.83 -15.13 4.37
C ASP A 66 -3.13 -13.75 4.97
N TRP A 67 -4.42 -13.37 4.98
CA TRP A 67 -4.88 -12.09 5.50
C TRP A 67 -4.58 -11.89 6.99
N GLU A 68 -4.49 -12.95 7.77
CA GLU A 68 -4.10 -12.88 9.17
C GLU A 68 -2.67 -12.34 9.30
N THR A 69 -1.74 -12.97 8.60
CA THR A 69 -0.34 -12.52 8.56
C THR A 69 -0.22 -11.13 7.96
N ILE A 70 -0.88 -10.83 6.83
CA ILE A 70 -0.82 -9.54 6.16
C ILE A 70 -1.26 -8.41 7.09
N ARG A 71 -2.33 -8.59 7.88
CA ARG A 71 -2.89 -7.60 8.80
C ARG A 71 -2.15 -7.50 10.14
N SER A 72 -1.38 -8.52 10.50
CA SER A 72 -0.61 -8.55 11.74
C SER A 72 0.35 -7.36 11.85
N GLN A 73 0.64 -6.94 13.07
CA GLN A 73 1.66 -5.91 13.34
C GLN A 73 3.09 -6.46 13.31
N TYR A 74 3.25 -7.77 13.45
CA TYR A 74 4.56 -8.42 13.51
C TYR A 74 5.12 -8.67 12.12
N TRP A 75 6.36 -8.23 11.91
CA TRP A 75 7.07 -8.32 10.61
C TRP A 75 8.22 -9.33 10.61
N HIS A 76 8.49 -9.98 11.71
CA HIS A 76 9.61 -10.91 11.83
C HIS A 76 9.17 -12.35 11.61
N ASN A 77 10.04 -13.14 10.99
CA ASN A 77 9.91 -14.58 11.01
C ASN A 77 10.12 -15.10 12.44
N THR A 78 9.52 -16.24 12.75
CA THR A 78 9.70 -16.97 14.01
C THR A 78 10.25 -18.36 13.72
N GLU A 79 10.63 -19.09 14.75
CA GLU A 79 11.06 -20.50 14.61
C GLU A 79 9.94 -21.39 14.07
N GLU A 80 8.69 -21.01 14.29
CA GLU A 80 7.50 -21.72 13.83
C GLU A 80 7.03 -21.26 12.45
N ASP A 81 7.45 -20.07 12.00
CA ASP A 81 6.99 -19.43 10.77
C ASP A 81 8.12 -18.67 10.07
N TYR A 82 8.94 -19.38 9.32
CA TYR A 82 10.08 -18.82 8.58
C TYR A 82 9.69 -18.05 7.32
N ASP A 83 8.43 -18.11 6.89
CA ASP A 83 7.94 -17.51 5.65
C ASP A 83 7.04 -16.29 5.85
N ARG A 84 6.89 -15.86 7.09
CA ARG A 84 5.99 -14.77 7.49
C ARG A 84 6.29 -13.45 6.76
N ILE A 85 7.56 -13.06 6.70
CA ILE A 85 7.98 -11.81 6.05
C ILE A 85 7.57 -11.81 4.57
N ARG A 86 7.75 -12.93 3.86
CA ARG A 86 7.38 -13.05 2.45
C ARG A 86 5.87 -12.88 2.26
N ARG A 87 5.05 -13.65 3.00
CA ARG A 87 3.58 -13.62 2.88
C ARG A 87 3.00 -12.25 3.24
N LYS A 88 3.60 -11.58 4.23
CA LYS A 88 3.20 -10.24 4.65
C LYS A 88 3.40 -9.18 3.56
N GLN A 89 4.21 -9.46 2.59
CA GLN A 89 4.53 -8.62 1.43
C GLN A 89 3.77 -9.06 0.17
N ALA A 90 2.59 -9.66 0.33
CA ALA A 90 1.70 -9.92 -0.80
C ALA A 90 1.35 -8.60 -1.53
N GLU A 91 1.36 -8.64 -2.85
CA GLU A 91 1.24 -7.45 -3.70
C GLU A 91 0.14 -7.65 -4.74
N PHE A 92 -0.48 -6.54 -5.14
CA PHE A 92 -1.27 -6.45 -6.36
C PHE A 92 -0.47 -5.63 -7.37
N LEU A 93 -0.03 -6.26 -8.44
CA LEU A 93 0.85 -5.68 -9.43
C LEU A 93 0.08 -5.36 -10.71
N VAL A 94 0.34 -4.19 -11.27
CA VAL A 94 -0.21 -3.74 -12.56
C VAL A 94 0.95 -3.40 -13.47
N LYS A 95 0.91 -3.89 -14.72
CA LYS A 95 1.95 -3.58 -15.70
C LYS A 95 1.83 -2.14 -16.18
N SER A 96 2.97 -1.49 -16.29
CA SER A 96 3.13 -0.11 -16.76
C SER A 96 2.57 0.94 -15.81
N HIS A 97 1.26 1.12 -15.68
CA HIS A 97 0.67 2.16 -14.85
C HIS A 97 -0.77 1.82 -14.44
N VAL A 98 -1.20 2.43 -13.33
CA VAL A 98 -2.60 2.44 -12.92
C VAL A 98 -3.22 3.75 -13.44
N PRO A 99 -4.29 3.70 -14.25
CA PRO A 99 -4.96 4.91 -14.71
C PRO A 99 -5.46 5.77 -13.55
N ALA A 100 -5.36 7.09 -13.68
CA ALA A 100 -5.83 8.02 -12.65
C ALA A 100 -7.33 7.84 -12.32
N THR A 101 -8.11 7.39 -13.28
CA THR A 101 -9.54 7.07 -13.10
C THR A 101 -9.81 5.92 -12.12
N CYS A 102 -8.80 5.07 -11.83
CA CYS A 102 -8.89 4.01 -10.83
C CYS A 102 -8.67 4.51 -9.40
N ILE A 103 -8.18 5.73 -9.23
CA ILE A 103 -7.96 6.33 -7.91
C ILE A 103 -9.31 6.74 -7.33
N CYS A 104 -9.65 6.23 -6.16
CA CYS A 104 -10.92 6.49 -5.50
C CYS A 104 -10.78 7.26 -4.18
N GLY A 105 -9.57 7.64 -3.78
CA GLY A 105 -9.34 8.46 -2.62
C GLY A 105 -7.88 8.54 -2.20
N LEU A 106 -7.62 9.40 -1.22
CA LEU A 106 -6.31 9.60 -0.60
C LEU A 106 -6.41 9.38 0.90
N ILE A 107 -5.34 8.86 1.53
CA ILE A 107 -5.22 8.81 2.99
C ILE A 107 -4.02 9.66 3.38
N VAL A 108 -4.23 10.57 4.29
CA VAL A 108 -3.25 11.53 4.80
C VAL A 108 -3.06 11.39 6.30
N LEU A 109 -1.96 11.94 6.80
CA LEU A 109 -1.57 11.83 8.21
C LEU A 109 -2.52 12.56 9.17
N ASP A 110 -2.87 13.82 8.83
CA ASP A 110 -3.61 14.75 9.71
C ASP A 110 -4.35 15.82 8.89
N ALA A 111 -5.02 16.74 9.61
CA ALA A 111 -5.82 17.80 9.01
C ALA A 111 -4.99 18.82 8.20
N ASP A 112 -3.74 19.07 8.58
CA ASP A 112 -2.88 19.99 7.83
C ASP A 112 -2.56 19.40 6.46
N GLN A 113 -2.29 18.10 6.39
CA GLN A 113 -2.06 17.39 5.15
C GLN A 113 -3.35 17.24 4.32
N GLU A 114 -4.50 17.12 4.95
CA GLU A 114 -5.80 17.16 4.27
C GLU A 114 -6.00 18.49 3.54
N ASN A 115 -5.76 19.60 4.21
CA ASN A 115 -5.90 20.94 3.62
C ASN A 115 -4.93 21.14 2.46
N ARG A 116 -3.67 20.73 2.63
CA ARG A 116 -2.66 20.79 1.58
C ARG A 116 -3.04 19.94 0.35
N ALA A 117 -3.56 18.74 0.57
CA ALA A 117 -4.02 17.88 -0.52
C ALA A 117 -5.24 18.46 -1.25
N LYS A 118 -6.20 19.05 -0.51
CA LYS A 118 -7.35 19.77 -1.10
C LYS A 118 -6.91 20.93 -2.00
N GLU A 119 -5.99 21.74 -1.54
CA GLU A 119 -5.45 22.87 -2.32
C GLU A 119 -4.79 22.40 -3.63
N ILE A 120 -3.94 21.37 -3.55
CA ILE A 120 -3.28 20.80 -4.72
C ILE A 120 -4.32 20.24 -5.72
N MET A 121 -5.31 19.52 -5.23
CA MET A 121 -6.35 18.95 -6.09
C MET A 121 -7.22 20.03 -6.75
N GLN A 122 -7.62 21.06 -6.00
CA GLN A 122 -8.37 22.20 -6.54
C GLN A 122 -7.61 22.89 -7.66
N ASN A 123 -6.31 23.13 -7.47
CA ASN A 123 -5.45 23.73 -8.49
C ASN A 123 -5.30 22.85 -9.73
N ALA A 124 -5.43 21.52 -9.58
CA ALA A 124 -5.39 20.57 -10.68
C ALA A 124 -6.78 20.26 -11.28
N GLY A 125 -7.86 20.87 -10.78
CA GLY A 125 -9.21 20.58 -11.21
C GLY A 125 -9.69 19.16 -10.88
N LEU A 126 -9.16 18.58 -9.79
CA LEU A 126 -9.47 17.23 -9.35
C LEU A 126 -10.32 17.25 -8.07
N GLU A 127 -11.19 16.27 -7.95
CA GLU A 127 -12.01 16.07 -6.76
C GLU A 127 -11.99 14.59 -6.36
N LEU A 128 -11.35 14.29 -5.22
CA LEU A 128 -11.25 12.95 -4.66
C LEU A 128 -11.51 13.00 -3.16
N PRO A 129 -12.14 11.97 -2.57
CA PRO A 129 -12.25 11.83 -1.13
C PRO A 129 -10.88 11.78 -0.46
N ILE A 130 -10.73 12.52 0.66
CA ILE A 130 -9.53 12.48 1.49
C ILE A 130 -9.91 11.95 2.86
N TYR A 131 -9.14 11.01 3.37
CA TYR A 131 -9.34 10.38 4.67
C TYR A 131 -8.14 10.66 5.57
N ILE A 132 -8.40 11.15 6.79
CA ILE A 132 -7.35 11.31 7.81
C ILE A 132 -7.16 9.98 8.54
N ASP A 133 -5.91 9.54 8.70
CA ASP A 133 -5.56 8.33 9.46
C ASP A 133 -5.59 8.59 10.98
N THR A 134 -6.78 8.87 11.51
CA THR A 134 -7.00 9.19 12.94
C THR A 134 -6.60 8.05 13.87
N LYS A 135 -6.64 6.80 13.38
CA LYS A 135 -6.32 5.59 14.16
C LYS A 135 -4.86 5.16 14.02
N ARG A 136 -4.03 5.92 13.31
CA ARG A 136 -2.63 5.57 13.03
C ARG A 136 -2.46 4.14 12.49
N LYS A 137 -3.33 3.78 11.55
CA LYS A 137 -3.32 2.46 10.92
C LYS A 137 -2.25 2.34 9.84
N TYR A 138 -1.98 3.43 9.15
CA TYR A 138 -1.05 3.53 8.02
C TYR A 138 0.23 4.27 8.36
N PHE A 139 0.12 5.37 9.12
CA PHE A 139 1.25 6.20 9.55
C PHE A 139 1.70 5.82 10.95
N TYR A 140 2.98 5.97 11.23
CA TYR A 140 3.54 5.79 12.57
C TYR A 140 3.05 6.91 13.51
N PRO A 141 2.92 6.60 14.80
CA PRO A 141 2.66 7.62 15.83
C PRO A 141 3.71 8.72 15.87
#